data_e0ab3b701971fc804c2f1afb2f06eb03
#
_entry.id   e0ab3b701971fc804c2f1afb2f06eb03
#
_cell.length_a   1.000
_cell.length_b   1.000
_cell.length_c   1.000
_cell.angle_alpha   90.00
_cell.angle_beta   90.00
_cell.angle_gamma   90.00
#
_symmetry.space_group_name_H-M   'P 1'
#
loop_
_entity.id
_entity.type
_entity.pdbx_description
1 polymer ?
#
loop_
_entity_poly.entity_id
_entity_poly.type
_entity_poly.pdbx_seq_one_letter_code
_entity_poly.pdbx_strand_id
1 'polypeptide(L)'
;MPPSIDRIESAAAIPGMLGSIRIPGGIATSINAANQVRQVNTVTVGTATVSTTYSVIIDGIVISYASTSTDTATGIRDGLISAINLAGVGVIAAATDAGVFTITGYPGVAFSAVIVGGGVGYAISTTATASNSSVIDFGLALARAVTDKENVVRLPTSADQKFCGIALHNHKSQQYYPDQGRYKAGYLHTEPISRLWMGSAWVPIESPVTADSDVFVRIVASGAFTKTAWFTAESSVNVVKLVGARWITGGTEIAEILLSGAEIFEAVA
;
A
#
# COMPACT_ATOMS: atom_id res chain seq x y z
N MET A 1 15.88 -4.40 -50.05
CA MET A 1 16.44 -4.44 -48.70
C MET A 1 15.28 -4.25 -47.74
N PRO A 2 15.02 -5.16 -46.80
CA PRO A 2 14.07 -4.87 -45.74
C PRO A 2 14.66 -3.76 -44.87
N PRO A 3 13.84 -2.84 -44.34
CA PRO A 3 14.33 -1.80 -43.43
C PRO A 3 14.96 -2.49 -42.22
N SER A 4 16.20 -2.08 -41.91
CA SER A 4 16.84 -2.46 -40.67
C SER A 4 15.92 -2.00 -39.55
N ILE A 5 15.46 -2.94 -38.72
CA ILE A 5 14.87 -2.61 -37.44
C ILE A 5 16.05 -1.98 -36.67
N ASP A 6 16.11 -0.65 -36.67
CA ASP A 6 16.95 0.06 -35.72
C ASP A 6 16.59 -0.50 -34.34
N ARG A 7 17.51 -1.27 -33.77
CA ARG A 7 17.48 -1.53 -32.36
C ARG A 7 17.40 -0.15 -31.71
N ILE A 8 16.28 0.15 -31.12
CA ILE A 8 16.20 1.21 -30.12
C ILE A 8 17.20 0.74 -29.06
N GLU A 9 18.42 1.24 -29.19
CA GLU A 9 19.43 1.06 -28.15
C GLU A 9 18.80 1.67 -26.89
N SER A 10 18.37 0.79 -26.06
CA SER A 10 17.78 0.91 -24.76
C SER A 10 17.91 2.29 -24.13
N ALA A 11 16.92 3.14 -24.31
CA ALA A 11 16.47 3.93 -23.20
C ALA A 11 16.34 2.98 -22.00
N ALA A 12 16.93 3.33 -20.86
CA ALA A 12 17.04 2.49 -19.69
C ALA A 12 15.78 1.63 -19.49
N ALA A 13 15.96 0.32 -19.34
CA ALA A 13 14.84 -0.58 -19.14
C ALA A 13 13.99 -0.08 -17.99
N ILE A 14 12.67 -0.11 -18.14
CA ILE A 14 11.73 0.38 -17.14
C ILE A 14 11.21 -0.82 -16.35
N PRO A 15 11.20 -0.76 -15.01
CA PRO A 15 10.63 -1.81 -14.19
C PRO A 15 9.22 -2.22 -14.66
N GLY A 16 8.96 -3.52 -14.72
CA GLY A 16 7.70 -4.08 -15.20
C GLY A 16 7.54 -4.15 -16.72
N MET A 17 8.50 -3.69 -17.52
CA MET A 17 8.50 -3.98 -18.95
C MET A 17 8.74 -5.49 -19.19
N LEU A 18 8.08 -6.01 -20.22
CA LEU A 18 8.35 -7.36 -20.69
C LEU A 18 9.79 -7.45 -21.18
N GLY A 19 10.47 -8.52 -20.77
CA GLY A 19 11.82 -8.80 -21.18
C GLY A 19 11.92 -9.50 -22.53
N SER A 20 13.07 -10.13 -22.77
CA SER A 20 13.41 -10.76 -24.03
C SER A 20 12.62 -12.05 -24.31
N ILE A 21 12.18 -12.77 -23.28
CA ILE A 21 11.46 -14.05 -23.40
C ILE A 21 9.96 -13.83 -23.17
N ARG A 22 9.19 -13.98 -24.23
CA ARG A 22 7.71 -13.87 -24.20
C ARG A 22 7.09 -15.24 -24.36
N ILE A 23 6.24 -15.62 -23.40
CA ILE A 23 5.50 -16.88 -23.43
C ILE A 23 4.02 -16.55 -23.63
N PRO A 24 3.35 -17.08 -24.66
CA PRO A 24 1.93 -16.91 -24.85
C PRO A 24 1.15 -17.38 -23.60
N GLY A 25 0.21 -16.55 -23.11
CA GLY A 25 -0.56 -16.85 -21.90
C GLY A 25 0.16 -16.56 -20.58
N GLY A 26 1.43 -16.08 -20.61
CA GLY A 26 2.20 -15.76 -19.41
C GLY A 26 1.75 -14.50 -18.68
N ILE A 27 0.74 -13.78 -19.20
CA ILE A 27 0.18 -12.57 -18.58
C ILE A 27 -1.22 -12.88 -18.06
N ALA A 28 -1.49 -12.49 -16.84
CA ALA A 28 -2.80 -12.60 -16.21
C ALA A 28 -3.20 -11.26 -15.58
N THR A 29 -4.51 -11.11 -15.30
CA THR A 29 -5.05 -9.95 -14.61
C THR A 29 -5.46 -10.33 -13.20
N SER A 30 -5.12 -9.46 -12.24
CA SER A 30 -5.51 -9.59 -10.84
C SER A 30 -5.95 -8.24 -10.29
N ILE A 31 -6.48 -8.21 -9.07
CA ILE A 31 -6.92 -6.99 -8.41
C ILE A 31 -5.94 -6.66 -7.29
N ASN A 32 -5.48 -5.41 -7.22
CA ASN A 32 -4.68 -4.93 -6.10
C ASN A 32 -5.52 -4.89 -4.82
N ALA A 33 -5.21 -5.77 -3.89
CA ALA A 33 -5.81 -5.81 -2.55
C ALA A 33 -4.79 -5.43 -1.46
N ALA A 34 -3.79 -4.63 -1.79
CA ALA A 34 -2.85 -4.14 -0.80
C ALA A 34 -3.62 -3.52 0.38
N ASN A 35 -3.27 -3.94 1.59
CA ASN A 35 -3.94 -3.46 2.80
C ASN A 35 -3.67 -1.97 2.97
N GLN A 36 -4.68 -1.17 2.68
CA GLN A 36 -4.66 0.23 3.07
C GLN A 36 -5.00 0.30 4.55
N VAL A 37 -4.08 0.81 5.35
CA VAL A 37 -4.37 1.11 6.75
C VAL A 37 -5.16 2.40 6.79
N ARG A 38 -6.31 2.37 7.46
CA ARG A 38 -7.11 3.55 7.73
C ARG A 38 -6.48 4.31 8.89
N GLN A 39 -6.41 5.62 8.81
CA GLN A 39 -6.11 6.39 10.00
C GLN A 39 -7.29 6.29 10.97
N VAL A 40 -6.98 6.06 12.24
CA VAL A 40 -7.94 6.03 13.33
C VAL A 40 -7.46 6.97 14.42
N ASN A 41 -8.30 7.93 14.75
CA ASN A 41 -8.09 8.80 15.90
C ASN A 41 -9.12 8.46 16.97
N THR A 42 -8.67 8.30 18.20
CA THR A 42 -9.53 8.07 19.36
C THR A 42 -9.73 9.38 20.09
N VAL A 43 -11.00 9.75 20.30
CA VAL A 43 -11.41 10.94 21.04
C VAL A 43 -12.02 10.51 22.36
N THR A 44 -11.57 11.11 23.44
CA THR A 44 -12.11 10.93 24.80
C THR A 44 -12.75 12.22 25.25
N VAL A 45 -14.02 12.20 25.66
CA VAL A 45 -14.74 13.37 26.16
C VAL A 45 -14.30 13.76 27.58
N GLY A 46 -13.82 12.78 28.36
CA GLY A 46 -13.46 13.01 29.76
C GLY A 46 -14.64 13.32 30.65
N THR A 47 -14.47 14.29 31.58
CA THR A 47 -15.55 14.74 32.46
C THR A 47 -16.47 15.68 31.71
N ALA A 48 -17.77 15.36 31.68
CA ALA A 48 -18.77 16.22 31.05
C ALA A 48 -18.82 17.59 31.78
N THR A 49 -18.60 18.65 31.01
CA THR A 49 -18.76 20.05 31.50
C THR A 49 -19.96 20.64 30.81
N VAL A 50 -20.89 21.13 31.62
CA VAL A 50 -22.16 21.71 31.15
C VAL A 50 -21.93 23.08 30.49
N SER A 51 -22.84 23.44 29.57
CA SER A 51 -22.81 24.72 28.85
C SER A 51 -21.47 25.03 28.20
N THR A 52 -20.77 23.97 27.71
CA THR A 52 -19.45 24.05 27.09
C THR A 52 -19.55 23.54 25.66
N THR A 53 -18.84 24.19 24.75
CA THR A 53 -18.71 23.73 23.37
C THR A 53 -17.53 22.77 23.23
N TYR A 54 -17.80 21.58 22.74
CA TYR A 54 -16.83 20.56 22.34
C TYR A 54 -16.67 20.61 20.83
N SER A 55 -15.46 20.76 20.33
CA SER A 55 -15.20 20.86 18.91
C SER A 55 -14.12 19.91 18.46
N VAL A 56 -14.31 19.32 17.27
CA VAL A 56 -13.27 18.60 16.54
C VAL A 56 -13.08 19.30 15.21
N ILE A 57 -11.85 19.63 14.88
CA ILE A 57 -11.47 20.20 13.57
C ILE A 57 -10.90 19.07 12.74
N ILE A 58 -11.57 18.76 11.62
CA ILE A 58 -11.16 17.71 10.69
C ILE A 58 -10.85 18.37 9.35
N ASP A 59 -9.58 18.28 8.91
CA ASP A 59 -9.07 18.91 7.68
C ASP A 59 -9.47 20.40 7.55
N GLY A 60 -9.39 21.12 8.68
CA GLY A 60 -9.73 22.53 8.78
C GLY A 60 -11.23 22.83 8.96
N ILE A 61 -12.10 21.83 8.90
CA ILE A 61 -13.56 22.01 9.11
C ILE A 61 -13.87 21.84 10.60
N VAL A 62 -14.45 22.87 11.21
CA VAL A 62 -14.84 22.88 12.63
C VAL A 62 -16.20 22.21 12.78
N ILE A 63 -16.27 21.15 13.57
CA ILE A 63 -17.50 20.42 13.90
C ILE A 63 -17.70 20.50 15.41
N SER A 64 -18.83 21.00 15.84
CA SER A 64 -19.06 21.33 17.25
C SER A 64 -20.35 20.74 17.81
N TYR A 65 -20.31 20.45 19.10
CA TYR A 65 -21.46 20.11 19.91
C TYR A 65 -21.49 20.98 21.17
N ALA A 66 -22.59 21.67 21.41
CA ALA A 66 -22.79 22.47 22.64
C ALA A 66 -23.50 21.61 23.68
N SER A 67 -22.85 21.36 24.80
CA SER A 67 -23.42 20.57 25.89
C SER A 67 -24.50 21.35 26.67
N THR A 68 -25.51 20.61 27.06
CA THR A 68 -26.60 21.11 27.93
C THR A 68 -26.32 20.81 29.39
N SER A 69 -27.16 21.28 30.31
CA SER A 69 -27.04 21.06 31.75
C SER A 69 -27.23 19.62 32.20
N THR A 70 -27.76 18.76 31.32
CA THR A 70 -28.08 17.35 31.62
C THR A 70 -27.20 16.37 30.88
N ASP A 71 -26.27 16.85 30.02
CA ASP A 71 -25.44 16.00 29.23
C ASP A 71 -24.41 15.25 30.07
N THR A 72 -24.28 13.96 29.79
CA THR A 72 -23.21 13.10 30.26
C THR A 72 -22.08 13.04 29.24
N ALA A 73 -20.93 12.48 29.60
CA ALA A 73 -19.85 12.23 28.64
C ALA A 73 -20.33 11.38 27.44
N THR A 74 -21.26 10.44 27.69
CA THR A 74 -21.89 9.64 26.61
C THR A 74 -22.77 10.50 25.69
N GLY A 75 -23.57 11.40 26.26
CA GLY A 75 -24.45 12.29 25.46
C GLY A 75 -23.63 13.23 24.57
N ILE A 76 -22.55 13.82 25.10
CA ILE A 76 -21.62 14.67 24.35
C ILE A 76 -20.93 13.87 23.24
N ARG A 77 -20.47 12.64 23.53
CA ARG A 77 -19.90 11.72 22.54
C ARG A 77 -20.89 11.50 21.39
N ASP A 78 -22.12 11.14 21.69
CA ASP A 78 -23.15 10.82 20.68
C ASP A 78 -23.54 12.05 19.84
N GLY A 79 -23.57 13.22 20.47
CA GLY A 79 -23.78 14.49 19.78
C GLY A 79 -22.62 14.81 18.80
N LEU A 80 -21.37 14.63 19.22
CA LEU A 80 -20.20 14.81 18.35
C LEU A 80 -20.19 13.79 17.20
N ILE A 81 -20.46 12.51 17.48
CA ILE A 81 -20.53 11.45 16.44
C ILE A 81 -21.58 11.83 15.38
N SER A 82 -22.76 12.24 15.81
CA SER A 82 -23.85 12.67 14.92
C SER A 82 -23.43 13.85 14.06
N ALA A 83 -22.81 14.88 14.67
CA ALA A 83 -22.34 16.07 13.97
C ALA A 83 -21.24 15.75 12.95
N ILE A 84 -20.26 14.90 13.29
CA ILE A 84 -19.17 14.49 12.39
C ILE A 84 -19.73 13.71 11.19
N ASN A 85 -20.59 12.73 11.44
CA ASN A 85 -21.15 11.90 10.38
C ASN A 85 -22.08 12.71 9.45
N LEU A 86 -22.79 13.71 9.98
CA LEU A 86 -23.62 14.61 9.20
C LEU A 86 -22.80 15.59 8.34
N ALA A 87 -21.62 16.01 8.83
CA ALA A 87 -20.78 16.97 8.14
C ALA A 87 -20.17 16.42 6.83
N GLY A 88 -20.14 15.10 6.64
CA GLY A 88 -19.68 14.47 5.39
C GLY A 88 -18.19 14.73 5.05
N VAL A 89 -17.34 14.96 6.05
CA VAL A 89 -15.93 15.34 5.90
C VAL A 89 -14.99 14.17 5.57
N GLY A 90 -15.51 13.11 4.93
CA GLY A 90 -14.67 12.00 4.47
C GLY A 90 -14.17 11.06 5.59
N VAL A 91 -14.75 11.12 6.78
CA VAL A 91 -14.48 10.22 7.90
C VAL A 91 -15.78 9.63 8.45
N ILE A 92 -15.65 8.56 9.22
CA ILE A 92 -16.78 7.95 9.96
C ILE A 92 -16.44 7.99 11.45
N ALA A 93 -17.33 8.54 12.26
CA ALA A 93 -17.25 8.51 13.71
C ALA A 93 -18.12 7.39 14.27
N ALA A 94 -17.60 6.63 15.24
CA ALA A 94 -18.31 5.53 15.90
C ALA A 94 -17.95 5.43 17.39
N ALA A 95 -18.92 5.13 18.22
CA ALA A 95 -18.74 4.92 19.66
C ALA A 95 -17.91 3.64 19.93
N THR A 96 -17.02 3.71 20.90
CA THR A 96 -16.24 2.56 21.36
C THR A 96 -16.47 2.25 22.83
N ASP A 97 -16.64 3.28 23.67
CA ASP A 97 -16.91 3.14 25.11
C ASP A 97 -17.67 4.39 25.64
N ALA A 98 -18.02 4.40 26.92
CA ALA A 98 -18.65 5.55 27.56
C ALA A 98 -17.74 6.78 27.45
N GLY A 99 -18.23 7.83 26.77
CA GLY A 99 -17.45 9.04 26.51
C GLY A 99 -16.27 8.90 25.54
N VAL A 100 -16.11 7.75 24.89
CA VAL A 100 -15.00 7.50 23.94
C VAL A 100 -15.56 7.10 22.56
N PHE A 101 -14.97 7.64 21.50
CA PHE A 101 -15.31 7.29 20.13
C PHE A 101 -14.08 7.34 19.22
N THR A 102 -14.16 6.68 18.09
CA THR A 102 -13.15 6.73 17.05
C THR A 102 -13.61 7.54 15.86
N ILE A 103 -12.67 8.21 15.21
CA ILE A 103 -12.80 8.85 13.90
C ILE A 103 -11.93 8.07 12.94
N THR A 104 -12.55 7.44 11.93
CA THR A 104 -11.87 6.56 10.97
C THR A 104 -11.95 7.17 9.58
N GLY A 105 -10.80 7.40 8.96
CA GLY A 105 -10.68 7.91 7.60
C GLY A 105 -10.87 6.85 6.51
N TYR A 106 -10.77 7.29 5.26
CA TYR A 106 -10.69 6.36 4.13
C TYR A 106 -9.38 5.56 4.14
N PRO A 107 -9.39 4.35 3.57
CA PRO A 107 -8.18 3.55 3.47
C PRO A 107 -7.06 4.32 2.76
N GLY A 108 -5.86 4.36 3.36
CA GLY A 108 -4.67 4.99 2.78
C GLY A 108 -4.68 6.52 2.72
N VAL A 109 -5.75 7.18 3.19
CA VAL A 109 -5.86 8.64 3.20
C VAL A 109 -5.65 9.15 4.61
N ALA A 110 -4.61 9.95 4.81
CA ALA A 110 -4.39 10.66 6.06
C ALA A 110 -5.33 11.87 6.15
N PHE A 111 -5.79 12.17 7.34
CA PHE A 111 -6.55 13.38 7.66
C PHE A 111 -5.99 14.04 8.91
N SER A 112 -6.16 15.36 9.04
CA SER A 112 -5.84 16.05 10.28
C SER A 112 -7.05 16.06 11.20
N ALA A 113 -6.85 15.82 12.50
CA ALA A 113 -7.89 15.95 13.49
C ALA A 113 -7.32 16.59 14.75
N VAL A 114 -7.91 17.69 15.18
CA VAL A 114 -7.54 18.46 16.38
C VAL A 114 -8.79 18.78 17.17
N ILE A 115 -8.69 18.79 18.49
CA ILE A 115 -9.76 19.19 19.38
C ILE A 115 -9.60 20.62 19.84
N VAL A 116 -10.72 21.31 20.07
CA VAL A 116 -10.77 22.67 20.64
C VAL A 116 -11.93 22.76 21.63
N GLY A 117 -11.71 23.46 22.71
CA GLY A 117 -12.71 23.62 23.79
C GLY A 117 -12.85 22.35 24.63
N GLY A 118 -14.05 22.08 25.11
CA GLY A 118 -14.36 20.91 25.91
C GLY A 118 -14.02 21.02 27.39
N GLY A 119 -14.28 19.95 28.13
CA GLY A 119 -14.03 19.83 29.56
C GLY A 119 -12.69 19.21 29.91
N VAL A 120 -12.48 18.97 31.20
CA VAL A 120 -11.27 18.27 31.68
C VAL A 120 -11.22 16.85 31.15
N GLY A 121 -10.07 16.49 30.57
CA GLY A 121 -9.85 15.14 29.95
C GLY A 121 -10.40 15.02 28.53
N TYR A 122 -10.86 16.12 27.89
CA TYR A 122 -11.14 16.11 26.45
C TYR A 122 -9.82 15.99 25.71
N ALA A 123 -9.65 14.86 25.03
CA ALA A 123 -8.37 14.50 24.40
C ALA A 123 -8.59 13.77 23.08
N ILE A 124 -7.58 13.86 22.21
CA ILE A 124 -7.50 13.08 20.97
C ILE A 124 -6.14 12.43 20.87
N SER A 125 -6.10 11.19 20.39
CA SER A 125 -4.86 10.48 20.09
C SER A 125 -5.01 9.73 18.77
N THR A 126 -3.93 9.65 17.99
CA THR A 126 -3.89 8.82 16.77
C THR A 126 -3.51 7.40 17.18
N THR A 127 -4.45 6.47 17.03
CA THR A 127 -4.26 5.05 17.37
C THR A 127 -3.82 4.21 16.18
N ALA A 128 -4.09 4.67 14.96
CA ALA A 128 -3.53 4.09 13.74
C ALA A 128 -3.25 5.21 12.73
N THR A 129 -2.09 5.16 12.09
CA THR A 129 -1.69 6.10 11.05
C THR A 129 -2.09 5.54 9.68
N ALA A 130 -2.63 6.39 8.81
CA ALA A 130 -2.87 5.99 7.43
C ALA A 130 -1.53 5.60 6.79
N SER A 131 -1.49 4.43 6.20
CA SER A 131 -0.35 4.03 5.37
C SER A 131 -0.81 3.79 3.94
N ASN A 132 -0.11 4.41 3.02
CA ASN A 132 -0.35 4.34 1.59
C ASN A 132 0.50 3.24 0.94
N SER A 133 0.70 2.11 1.62
CA SER A 133 1.38 0.93 1.06
C SER A 133 0.56 0.24 -0.05
N SER A 134 -0.50 0.88 -0.51
CA SER A 134 -1.46 0.30 -1.46
C SER A 134 -1.11 0.49 -2.92
N VAL A 135 -0.10 1.29 -3.24
CA VAL A 135 0.38 1.41 -4.62
C VAL A 135 1.39 0.32 -4.87
N ILE A 136 1.07 -0.52 -5.84
CA ILE A 136 2.01 -1.52 -6.34
C ILE A 136 2.72 -0.91 -7.55
N ASP A 137 3.98 -0.53 -7.38
CA ASP A 137 4.81 -0.02 -8.46
C ASP A 137 5.06 -1.12 -9.50
N PHE A 138 5.40 -0.71 -10.72
CA PHE A 138 5.73 -1.65 -11.79
C PHE A 138 7.04 -2.39 -11.50
N GLY A 139 7.10 -3.64 -11.91
CA GLY A 139 8.26 -4.51 -11.72
C GLY A 139 8.34 -5.18 -10.35
N LEU A 140 7.43 -4.87 -9.41
CA LEU A 140 7.44 -5.47 -8.08
C LEU A 140 6.89 -6.90 -8.08
N ALA A 141 7.41 -7.71 -7.15
CA ALA A 141 6.89 -9.03 -6.88
C ALA A 141 5.47 -8.96 -6.30
N LEU A 142 4.60 -9.85 -6.73
CA LEU A 142 3.23 -9.97 -6.28
C LEU A 142 3.03 -11.28 -5.53
N ALA A 143 2.28 -11.22 -4.45
CA ALA A 143 1.95 -12.36 -3.63
C ALA A 143 0.45 -12.41 -3.30
N ARG A 144 -0.01 -13.55 -2.80
CA ARG A 144 -1.36 -13.78 -2.33
C ARG A 144 -1.32 -14.55 -1.01
N ALA A 145 -2.05 -14.10 -0.02
CA ALA A 145 -2.26 -14.90 1.18
C ALA A 145 -3.11 -16.14 0.85
N VAL A 146 -2.92 -17.23 1.59
CA VAL A 146 -3.66 -18.48 1.36
C VAL A 146 -5.17 -18.28 1.49
N THR A 147 -5.60 -17.34 2.34
CA THR A 147 -7.00 -16.97 2.56
C THR A 147 -7.59 -16.01 1.53
N ASP A 148 -6.77 -15.43 0.66
CA ASP A 148 -7.24 -14.49 -0.36
C ASP A 148 -7.92 -15.22 -1.53
N LYS A 149 -8.82 -14.51 -2.21
CA LYS A 149 -9.40 -14.98 -3.47
C LYS A 149 -8.30 -15.09 -4.56
N GLU A 150 -8.49 -15.97 -5.52
CA GLU A 150 -7.46 -16.27 -6.53
C GLU A 150 -7.08 -15.09 -7.44
N ASN A 151 -7.98 -14.15 -7.63
CA ASN A 151 -7.76 -12.96 -8.45
C ASN A 151 -7.20 -11.75 -7.69
N VAL A 152 -6.88 -11.91 -6.41
CA VAL A 152 -6.39 -10.84 -5.53
C VAL A 152 -4.90 -10.97 -5.33
N VAL A 153 -4.16 -9.87 -5.45
CA VAL A 153 -2.72 -9.81 -5.21
C VAL A 153 -2.34 -8.61 -4.35
N ARG A 154 -1.23 -8.75 -3.65
CA ARG A 154 -0.63 -7.71 -2.78
C ARG A 154 0.89 -7.80 -2.83
N LEU A 155 1.58 -6.86 -2.19
CA LEU A 155 3.01 -6.99 -1.97
C LEU A 155 3.29 -8.12 -0.97
N PRO A 156 4.36 -8.91 -1.16
CA PRO A 156 4.73 -9.98 -0.25
C PRO A 156 5.15 -9.43 1.12
N THR A 157 4.71 -10.10 2.18
CA THR A 157 5.01 -9.76 3.59
C THR A 157 5.42 -10.98 4.41
N SER A 158 5.30 -12.19 3.86
CA SER A 158 5.63 -13.45 4.52
C SER A 158 6.00 -14.52 3.50
N ALA A 159 6.83 -15.47 3.90
CA ALA A 159 7.17 -16.66 3.11
C ALA A 159 5.97 -17.62 2.92
N ASP A 160 4.96 -17.56 3.80
CA ASP A 160 3.77 -18.42 3.71
C ASP A 160 2.81 -18.00 2.57
N GLN A 161 3.06 -16.85 1.96
CA GLN A 161 2.26 -16.37 0.84
C GLN A 161 2.65 -17.10 -0.44
N LYS A 162 1.70 -17.20 -1.38
CA LYS A 162 1.98 -17.72 -2.72
C LYS A 162 2.50 -16.60 -3.60
N PHE A 163 3.61 -16.85 -4.30
CA PHE A 163 4.05 -15.98 -5.38
C PHE A 163 3.01 -15.97 -6.50
N CYS A 164 2.71 -14.81 -7.04
CA CYS A 164 1.69 -14.63 -8.08
C CYS A 164 2.23 -14.03 -9.38
N GLY A 165 3.48 -13.59 -9.38
CA GLY A 165 4.11 -12.99 -10.56
C GLY A 165 4.68 -11.61 -10.30
N ILE A 166 4.91 -10.86 -11.37
CA ILE A 166 5.51 -9.53 -11.37
C ILE A 166 4.51 -8.52 -11.94
N ALA A 167 4.37 -7.37 -11.30
CA ALA A 167 3.52 -6.27 -11.77
C ALA A 167 4.08 -5.70 -13.08
N LEU A 168 3.32 -5.81 -14.17
CA LEU A 168 3.73 -5.30 -15.47
C LEU A 168 3.45 -3.81 -15.61
N HIS A 169 4.28 -3.13 -16.40
CA HIS A 169 4.05 -1.76 -16.77
C HIS A 169 2.78 -1.62 -17.63
N ASN A 170 1.91 -0.68 -17.25
CA ASN A 170 0.70 -0.37 -18.00
C ASN A 170 0.56 1.16 -18.13
N HIS A 171 0.54 1.65 -19.35
CA HIS A 171 0.39 3.09 -19.63
C HIS A 171 -0.94 3.68 -19.13
N LYS A 172 -1.99 2.85 -19.00
CA LYS A 172 -3.31 3.30 -18.50
C LYS A 172 -3.33 3.56 -16.99
N SER A 173 -2.38 2.98 -16.25
CA SER A 173 -2.27 3.14 -14.80
C SER A 173 -1.28 4.25 -14.41
N GLN A 174 -0.85 5.09 -15.34
CA GLN A 174 -0.11 6.31 -15.06
C GLN A 174 -1.11 7.44 -14.79
N GLN A 175 -1.43 7.68 -13.53
CA GLN A 175 -2.25 8.81 -13.13
C GLN A 175 -1.36 10.03 -12.83
N TYR A 176 -1.73 11.18 -13.40
CA TYR A 176 -1.14 12.45 -13.02
C TYR A 176 -1.77 12.92 -11.70
N TYR A 177 -0.94 13.16 -10.70
CA TYR A 177 -1.35 13.74 -9.42
C TYR A 177 -0.99 15.23 -9.41
N PRO A 178 -1.95 16.14 -9.61
CA PRO A 178 -1.69 17.58 -9.71
C PRO A 178 -1.07 18.16 -8.45
N ASP A 179 -1.43 17.61 -7.29
CA ASP A 179 -0.93 18.01 -5.96
C ASP A 179 0.54 17.66 -5.73
N GLN A 180 1.09 16.72 -6.48
CA GLN A 180 2.47 16.28 -6.37
C GLN A 180 3.34 16.62 -7.59
N GLY A 181 2.77 17.22 -8.63
CA GLY A 181 3.47 17.64 -9.84
C GLY A 181 4.14 16.49 -10.61
N ARG A 182 3.70 15.25 -10.40
CA ARG A 182 4.31 14.05 -11.01
C ARG A 182 3.27 13.01 -11.40
N TYR A 183 3.66 12.17 -12.36
CA TYR A 183 2.94 10.94 -12.65
C TYR A 183 3.32 9.88 -11.60
N LYS A 184 2.34 9.28 -10.97
CA LYS A 184 2.55 8.11 -10.13
C LYS A 184 2.55 6.87 -11.01
N ALA A 185 3.65 6.14 -11.02
CA ALA A 185 3.77 4.89 -11.75
C ALA A 185 3.37 3.75 -10.81
N GLY A 186 2.27 3.06 -11.13
CA GLY A 186 1.84 1.91 -10.34
C GLY A 186 0.32 1.73 -10.30
N TYR A 187 -0.10 0.62 -9.70
CA TYR A 187 -1.50 0.23 -9.56
C TYR A 187 -2.05 0.67 -8.20
N LEU A 188 -3.15 1.41 -8.22
CA LEU A 188 -3.86 1.80 -7.01
C LEU A 188 -4.67 0.64 -6.43
N HIS A 189 -5.12 0.80 -5.19
CA HIS A 189 -6.03 -0.16 -4.56
C HIS A 189 -7.28 -0.38 -5.41
N THR A 190 -7.71 -1.62 -5.52
CA THR A 190 -8.83 -2.10 -6.36
C THR A 190 -8.63 -2.00 -7.87
N GLU A 191 -7.52 -1.45 -8.35
CA GLU A 191 -7.24 -1.45 -9.79
C GLU A 191 -6.88 -2.85 -10.30
N PRO A 192 -7.26 -3.16 -11.56
CA PRO A 192 -6.79 -4.34 -12.24
C PRO A 192 -5.28 -4.27 -12.50
N ILE A 193 -4.53 -5.25 -12.02
CA ILE A 193 -3.08 -5.38 -12.25
C ILE A 193 -2.84 -6.35 -13.39
N SER A 194 -2.10 -5.92 -14.40
CA SER A 194 -1.48 -6.84 -15.36
C SER A 194 -0.24 -7.44 -14.70
N ARG A 195 -0.19 -8.75 -14.57
CA ARG A 195 0.94 -9.46 -13.96
C ARG A 195 1.54 -10.49 -14.91
N LEU A 196 2.86 -10.58 -14.89
CA LEU A 196 3.58 -11.68 -15.53
C LEU A 196 3.72 -12.84 -14.53
N TRP A 197 3.24 -14.02 -14.89
CA TRP A 197 3.45 -15.22 -14.10
C TRP A 197 4.35 -16.24 -14.81
N MET A 198 4.62 -16.04 -16.10
CA MET A 198 5.52 -16.86 -16.92
C MET A 198 6.13 -16.01 -18.04
N GLY A 199 7.45 -16.13 -18.25
CA GLY A 199 8.21 -15.33 -19.21
C GLY A 199 9.20 -14.41 -18.50
N SER A 200 9.75 -13.40 -19.18
CA SER A 200 10.71 -12.50 -18.57
C SER A 200 10.21 -11.07 -18.44
N ALA A 201 10.69 -10.40 -17.39
CA ALA A 201 10.44 -8.97 -17.13
C ALA A 201 11.66 -8.29 -16.52
N TRP A 202 11.73 -6.98 -16.71
CA TRP A 202 12.67 -6.12 -16.03
C TRP A 202 12.15 -5.76 -14.64
N VAL A 203 12.99 -5.95 -13.63
CA VAL A 203 12.63 -5.74 -12.21
C VAL A 203 13.62 -4.82 -11.53
N PRO A 204 13.17 -4.01 -10.54
CA PRO A 204 14.07 -3.22 -9.70
C PRO A 204 14.83 -4.16 -8.76
N ILE A 205 16.11 -3.88 -8.56
CA ILE A 205 16.99 -4.64 -7.68
C ILE A 205 17.61 -3.76 -6.61
N GLU A 206 17.82 -4.31 -5.42
CA GLU A 206 18.36 -3.57 -4.26
C GLU A 206 19.87 -3.57 -4.21
N SER A 207 20.48 -4.62 -4.77
CA SER A 207 21.94 -4.80 -4.83
C SER A 207 22.32 -5.38 -6.19
N PRO A 208 23.58 -5.22 -6.63
CA PRO A 208 24.04 -5.78 -7.89
C PRO A 208 23.80 -7.30 -7.97
N VAL A 209 23.26 -7.76 -9.10
CA VAL A 209 22.99 -9.18 -9.36
C VAL A 209 23.77 -9.67 -10.58
N THR A 210 24.03 -10.96 -10.64
CA THR A 210 24.61 -11.66 -11.80
C THR A 210 23.66 -12.76 -12.26
N ALA A 211 23.85 -13.27 -13.47
CA ALA A 211 23.00 -14.33 -14.03
C ALA A 211 23.02 -15.63 -13.20
N ASP A 212 24.07 -15.86 -12.44
CA ASP A 212 24.26 -17.08 -11.62
C ASP A 212 23.79 -16.91 -10.17
N SER A 213 23.35 -15.72 -9.80
CA SER A 213 22.87 -15.44 -8.44
C SER A 213 21.50 -16.08 -8.18
N ASP A 214 21.27 -16.48 -6.94
CA ASP A 214 19.91 -16.81 -6.47
C ASP A 214 19.01 -15.58 -6.52
N VAL A 215 17.70 -15.80 -6.67
CA VAL A 215 16.70 -14.77 -6.69
C VAL A 215 15.99 -14.71 -5.34
N PHE A 216 16.02 -13.56 -4.70
CA PHE A 216 15.28 -13.30 -3.47
C PHE A 216 14.33 -12.10 -3.66
N VAL A 217 13.29 -12.05 -2.83
CA VAL A 217 12.31 -10.95 -2.79
C VAL A 217 12.25 -10.43 -1.37
N ARG A 218 12.37 -9.11 -1.20
CA ARG A 218 12.27 -8.47 0.11
C ARG A 218 10.83 -8.45 0.62
N ILE A 219 10.63 -8.97 1.82
CA ILE A 219 9.31 -9.01 2.50
C ILE A 219 9.20 -8.02 3.66
N VAL A 220 10.33 -7.62 4.25
CA VAL A 220 10.39 -6.65 5.35
C VAL A 220 11.45 -5.60 5.03
N ALA A 221 11.08 -4.33 5.10
CA ALA A 221 12.03 -3.22 4.98
C ALA A 221 13.02 -3.24 6.15
N SER A 222 14.32 -3.09 5.87
CA SER A 222 15.35 -3.07 6.91
C SER A 222 16.59 -2.31 6.49
N GLY A 223 17.17 -1.53 7.40
CA GLY A 223 18.42 -0.80 7.16
C GLY A 223 18.31 0.18 5.99
N ALA A 224 19.22 0.05 5.04
CA ALA A 224 19.25 0.87 3.82
C ALA A 224 18.14 0.51 2.82
N PHE A 225 17.52 -0.67 2.96
CA PHE A 225 16.49 -1.19 2.07
C PHE A 225 15.11 -0.89 2.62
N THR A 226 14.55 0.23 2.21
CA THR A 226 13.26 0.76 2.74
C THR A 226 12.04 0.28 1.98
N LYS A 227 12.22 -0.42 0.85
CA LYS A 227 11.13 -0.87 -0.02
C LYS A 227 10.95 -2.38 0.04
N THR A 228 9.70 -2.84 0.14
CA THR A 228 9.34 -4.26 0.02
C THR A 228 9.03 -4.65 -1.42
N ALA A 229 8.99 -5.94 -1.71
CA ALA A 229 8.73 -6.54 -3.02
C ALA A 229 9.80 -6.28 -4.10
N TRP A 230 10.93 -5.66 -3.75
CA TRP A 230 12.10 -5.54 -4.60
C TRP A 230 12.86 -6.86 -4.66
N PHE A 231 13.62 -7.04 -5.73
CA PHE A 231 14.42 -8.24 -5.95
C PHE A 231 15.88 -8.01 -5.50
N THR A 232 16.54 -9.07 -5.08
CA THR A 232 17.94 -9.03 -4.63
C THR A 232 18.62 -10.38 -4.84
N ALA A 233 19.96 -10.41 -4.85
CA ALA A 233 20.75 -11.61 -4.76
C ALA A 233 21.21 -11.90 -3.32
N GLU A 234 20.94 -11.01 -2.38
CA GLU A 234 21.39 -11.13 -1.00
C GLU A 234 20.40 -11.90 -0.13
N SER A 235 20.88 -12.95 0.53
CA SER A 235 20.12 -13.73 1.51
C SER A 235 20.09 -13.02 2.86
N SER A 236 18.93 -12.88 3.46
CA SER A 236 18.74 -12.36 4.82
C SER A 236 17.41 -12.81 5.40
N VAL A 237 17.20 -12.64 6.70
CA VAL A 237 15.92 -12.94 7.38
C VAL A 237 14.74 -12.06 6.91
N ASN A 238 15.02 -10.99 6.17
CA ASN A 238 14.03 -10.03 5.67
C ASN A 238 13.64 -10.28 4.21
N VAL A 239 14.14 -11.36 3.61
CA VAL A 239 13.84 -11.77 2.24
C VAL A 239 13.31 -13.19 2.20
N VAL A 240 12.66 -13.56 1.11
CA VAL A 240 12.29 -14.94 0.77
C VAL A 240 12.99 -15.34 -0.53
N LYS A 241 13.43 -16.58 -0.63
CA LYS A 241 13.99 -17.11 -1.87
C LYS A 241 12.84 -17.38 -2.85
N LEU A 242 13.00 -16.95 -4.10
CA LEU A 242 12.07 -17.23 -5.18
C LEU A 242 12.60 -18.43 -5.98
N VAL A 243 12.23 -19.62 -5.55
CA VAL A 243 12.68 -20.86 -6.19
C VAL A 243 12.03 -21.02 -7.56
N GLY A 244 12.80 -21.39 -8.57
CA GLY A 244 12.34 -21.55 -9.95
C GLY A 244 12.55 -20.32 -10.84
N ALA A 245 12.76 -19.15 -10.25
CA ALA A 245 13.16 -17.95 -10.98
C ALA A 245 14.68 -17.91 -11.21
N ARG A 246 15.11 -17.23 -12.27
CA ARG A 246 16.52 -16.99 -12.55
C ARG A 246 16.75 -15.66 -13.21
N TRP A 247 17.92 -15.08 -13.00
CA TRP A 247 18.34 -13.90 -13.72
C TRP A 247 18.71 -14.24 -15.16
N ILE A 248 18.33 -13.41 -16.11
CA ILE A 248 18.78 -13.47 -17.51
C ILE A 248 19.97 -12.54 -17.69
N THR A 249 19.89 -11.36 -17.05
CA THR A 249 20.97 -10.36 -17.11
C THR A 249 21.44 -10.01 -15.71
N GLY A 250 22.69 -9.57 -15.59
CA GLY A 250 23.16 -8.84 -14.43
C GLY A 250 22.71 -7.39 -14.48
N GLY A 251 22.85 -6.68 -13.34
CA GLY A 251 22.52 -5.26 -13.24
C GLY A 251 22.89 -4.68 -11.89
N THR A 252 22.78 -3.34 -11.77
CA THR A 252 23.05 -2.60 -10.53
C THR A 252 21.82 -1.89 -9.95
N GLU A 253 20.83 -1.58 -10.79
CA GLU A 253 19.56 -0.92 -10.39
C GLU A 253 18.35 -1.70 -10.91
N ILE A 254 18.52 -2.34 -12.06
CA ILE A 254 17.50 -3.10 -12.75
C ILE A 254 18.13 -4.30 -13.43
N ALA A 255 17.43 -5.43 -13.45
CA ALA A 255 17.86 -6.65 -14.13
C ALA A 255 16.67 -7.38 -14.75
N GLU A 256 16.94 -8.21 -15.75
CA GLU A 256 15.93 -9.07 -16.36
C GLU A 256 15.87 -10.42 -15.65
N ILE A 257 14.65 -10.81 -15.22
CA ILE A 257 14.38 -12.07 -14.55
C ILE A 257 13.47 -12.94 -15.42
N LEU A 258 13.67 -14.26 -15.38
CA LEU A 258 12.82 -15.26 -16.03
C LEU A 258 11.99 -15.99 -14.99
N LEU A 259 10.69 -16.10 -15.25
CA LEU A 259 9.73 -16.92 -14.51
C LEU A 259 9.34 -18.14 -15.36
N SER A 260 9.32 -19.32 -14.75
CA SER A 260 8.90 -20.58 -15.37
C SER A 260 7.40 -20.84 -15.24
N GLY A 261 6.73 -20.14 -14.33
CA GLY A 261 5.32 -20.33 -13.97
C GLY A 261 5.09 -21.31 -12.82
N ALA A 262 6.17 -21.77 -12.20
CA ALA A 262 6.13 -22.69 -11.05
C ALA A 262 6.89 -22.17 -9.84
N GLU A 263 7.10 -20.84 -9.77
CA GLU A 263 7.83 -20.20 -8.69
C GLU A 263 7.10 -20.31 -7.38
N ILE A 264 7.86 -20.59 -6.31
CA ILE A 264 7.40 -20.61 -4.93
C ILE A 264 8.29 -19.73 -4.05
N PHE A 265 7.71 -19.17 -2.99
CA PHE A 265 8.48 -18.56 -1.92
C PHE A 265 8.99 -19.63 -0.97
N GLU A 266 10.27 -19.56 -0.63
CA GLU A 266 10.91 -20.39 0.38
C GLU A 266 11.51 -19.48 1.45
N ALA A 267 11.26 -19.80 2.72
CA ALA A 267 11.84 -19.06 3.83
C ALA A 267 13.36 -19.22 3.83
N VAL A 268 14.06 -18.14 4.09
CA VAL A 268 15.51 -18.15 4.31
C VAL A 268 15.75 -18.52 5.78
N ALA A 269 16.56 -19.57 6.00
CA ALA A 269 16.91 -20.07 7.33
C ALA A 269 17.89 -19.13 8.06
#